data_0efe513793e004804fd6cf60a0b44cef
#
_entry.id   0efe513793e004804fd6cf60a0b44cef
#
_cell.length_a   1.000
_cell.length_b   1.000
_cell.length_c   1.000
_cell.angle_alpha   90.00
_cell.angle_beta   90.00
_cell.angle_gamma   90.00
#
_symmetry.space_group_name_H-M   'P 1'
#
loop_
_entity.id
_entity.type
_entity.pdbx_description
1 polymer ?
#
loop_
_entity_poly.entity_id
_entity_poly.type
_entity_poly.pdbx_seq_one_letter_code
_entity_poly.pdbx_strand_id
1 'polypeptide(L)'
;MQQNDNFKLQDSGSREDLAGTGANRDIDPTHGRCDLLPAHILYNYIVRSDMVNEMHRAGIRVYTVLALGKLFRYLDALDTNILYDVLDCLVHQNFIIHNSDYIDTEENWKGMLKLHGFAQMCMDLSVHYKNGALKYAERNWEKGLPIHSFIDSAIRHLCKEILGWTDEPHLIACAWNVVGALYTLETYPWLQDLPNQKEKREENKNGNKAEKEQQ
;
A
#
# COMPACT_ATOMS: atom_id res chain seq x y z
N MET A 1 26.42 -10.26 -15.48
CA MET A 1 25.12 -10.15 -14.80
C MET A 1 24.60 -11.56 -14.59
N GLN A 2 24.79 -12.11 -13.38
CA GLN A 2 24.20 -13.39 -13.00
C GLN A 2 22.80 -13.12 -12.48
N GLN A 3 21.79 -13.60 -13.21
CA GLN A 3 20.42 -13.68 -12.70
C GLN A 3 20.41 -14.62 -11.52
N ASN A 4 20.04 -14.10 -10.36
CA ASN A 4 19.75 -14.91 -9.17
C ASN A 4 18.39 -15.59 -9.36
N ASP A 5 18.36 -16.78 -9.98
CA ASP A 5 17.16 -17.60 -10.19
C ASP A 5 16.69 -18.35 -8.92
N ASN A 6 17.02 -17.84 -7.72
CA ASN A 6 16.65 -18.46 -6.45
C ASN A 6 15.51 -17.73 -5.71
N PHE A 7 14.51 -17.24 -6.45
CA PHE A 7 13.24 -16.87 -5.82
C PHE A 7 12.44 -18.12 -5.53
N LYS A 8 12.71 -18.78 -4.40
CA LYS A 8 11.79 -19.79 -3.85
C LYS A 8 10.54 -19.06 -3.40
N LEU A 9 9.45 -19.23 -4.18
CA LEU A 9 8.10 -18.97 -3.69
C LEU A 9 7.91 -19.80 -2.41
N GLN A 10 8.08 -19.18 -1.23
CA GLN A 10 7.69 -19.81 0.01
C GLN A 10 6.17 -19.99 -0.04
N ASP A 11 5.74 -21.24 0.03
CA ASP A 11 4.33 -21.60 0.13
C ASP A 11 3.87 -21.19 1.53
N SER A 12 3.37 -19.96 1.67
CA SER A 12 2.98 -19.37 2.93
C SER A 12 1.48 -19.55 3.13
N GLY A 13 1.09 -20.65 3.75
CA GLY A 13 -0.26 -20.85 4.26
C GLY A 13 -1.29 -21.45 3.29
N SER A 14 -2.54 -21.51 3.72
CA SER A 14 -3.67 -22.02 2.95
C SER A 14 -4.15 -20.97 1.93
N ARG A 15 -4.62 -21.42 0.76
CA ARG A 15 -5.25 -20.56 -0.24
C ARG A 15 -6.74 -20.49 0.06
N GLU A 16 -7.26 -19.29 0.24
CA GLU A 16 -8.67 -19.07 0.53
C GLU A 16 -9.30 -18.09 -0.45
N ASP A 17 -10.55 -18.36 -0.82
CA ASP A 17 -11.42 -17.41 -1.53
C ASP A 17 -12.15 -16.56 -0.50
N LEU A 18 -11.57 -15.41 -0.16
CA LEU A 18 -12.04 -14.55 0.93
C LEU A 18 -13.39 -13.86 0.66
N ALA A 19 -13.79 -13.76 -0.59
CA ALA A 19 -14.97 -12.99 -0.98
C ALA A 19 -16.02 -13.82 -1.76
N GLY A 20 -15.78 -15.11 -1.96
CA GLY A 20 -16.64 -15.94 -2.81
C GLY A 20 -16.59 -15.54 -4.29
N THR A 21 -15.60 -14.78 -4.72
CA THR A 21 -15.39 -14.31 -6.10
C THR A 21 -14.60 -15.31 -6.95
N GLY A 22 -14.03 -16.34 -6.32
CA GLY A 22 -13.08 -17.26 -6.92
C GLY A 22 -11.64 -16.70 -6.99
N ALA A 23 -11.38 -15.52 -6.44
CA ALA A 23 -10.02 -14.99 -6.25
C ALA A 23 -9.37 -15.66 -5.04
N ASN A 24 -8.24 -16.32 -5.27
CA ASN A 24 -7.51 -16.97 -4.18
C ASN A 24 -6.35 -16.10 -3.70
N ARG A 25 -6.11 -16.12 -2.40
CA ARG A 25 -4.99 -15.47 -1.73
C ARG A 25 -4.40 -16.38 -0.66
N ASP A 26 -3.08 -16.32 -0.47
CA ASP A 26 -2.44 -17.00 0.67
C ASP A 26 -2.80 -16.29 1.96
N ILE A 27 -3.18 -17.07 2.97
CA ILE A 27 -3.41 -16.60 4.33
C ILE A 27 -2.35 -17.25 5.22
N ASP A 28 -1.53 -16.40 5.83
CA ASP A 28 -0.58 -16.80 6.86
C ASP A 28 -1.17 -16.39 8.23
N PRO A 29 -1.58 -17.36 9.07
CA PRO A 29 -2.19 -17.07 10.36
C PRO A 29 -1.21 -16.39 11.35
N THR A 30 0.08 -16.37 11.05
CA THR A 30 1.09 -15.70 11.88
C THR A 30 1.22 -14.21 11.56
N HIS A 31 0.70 -13.76 10.43
CA HIS A 31 0.70 -12.34 10.08
C HIS A 31 -0.30 -11.55 10.94
N GLY A 32 0.15 -10.41 11.45
CA GLY A 32 -0.75 -9.44 12.07
C GLY A 32 -1.69 -8.79 11.04
N ARG A 33 -2.76 -8.18 11.53
CA ARG A 33 -3.77 -7.44 10.75
C ARG A 33 -3.46 -5.93 10.81
N CYS A 34 -2.72 -5.42 9.82
CA CYS A 34 -2.33 -4.01 9.76
C CYS A 34 -3.52 -3.07 9.50
N ASP A 35 -4.58 -3.57 8.87
CA ASP A 35 -5.84 -2.84 8.64
C ASP A 35 -6.62 -2.54 9.93
N LEU A 36 -6.35 -3.25 11.03
CA LEU A 36 -6.96 -3.02 12.35
C LEU A 36 -6.20 -1.96 13.18
N LEU A 37 -5.08 -1.46 12.71
CA LEU A 37 -4.30 -0.46 13.43
C LEU A 37 -5.08 0.86 13.61
N PRO A 38 -4.85 1.62 14.71
CA PRO A 38 -5.50 2.91 14.95
C PRO A 38 -4.95 3.99 14.00
N ALA A 39 -5.42 3.93 12.75
CA ALA A 39 -4.85 4.62 11.60
C ALA A 39 -4.66 6.14 11.80
N HIS A 40 -5.67 6.84 12.35
CA HIS A 40 -5.58 8.29 12.58
C HIS A 40 -4.52 8.68 13.61
N ILE A 41 -4.26 7.83 14.61
CA ILE A 41 -3.20 8.07 15.61
C ILE A 41 -1.82 7.89 14.95
N LEU A 42 -1.65 6.83 14.17
CA LEU A 42 -0.39 6.52 13.50
C LEU A 42 -0.07 7.57 12.41
N TYR A 43 -1.06 7.99 11.64
CA TYR A 43 -0.91 9.09 10.70
C TYR A 43 -0.47 10.39 11.39
N ASN A 44 -1.15 10.77 12.48
CA ASN A 44 -0.81 11.96 13.24
C ASN A 44 0.60 11.87 13.86
N TYR A 45 1.03 10.68 14.26
CA TYR A 45 2.40 10.46 14.74
C TYR A 45 3.41 10.74 13.65
N ILE A 46 3.25 10.17 12.45
CA ILE A 46 4.15 10.41 11.31
C ILE A 46 4.25 11.90 10.99
N VAL A 47 3.11 12.61 10.96
CA VAL A 47 3.07 14.04 10.63
C VAL A 47 3.70 14.91 11.71
N ARG A 48 3.49 14.60 13.00
CA ARG A 48 3.94 15.44 14.13
C ARG A 48 5.38 15.18 14.56
N SER A 49 5.91 13.99 14.29
CA SER A 49 7.25 13.58 14.73
C SER A 49 8.39 14.14 13.88
N ASP A 50 8.09 14.99 12.88
CA ASP A 50 9.07 15.48 11.89
C ASP A 50 9.85 14.36 11.16
N MET A 51 9.34 13.15 11.25
CA MET A 51 9.99 11.93 10.75
C MET A 51 10.37 12.05 9.27
N VAL A 52 9.52 12.67 8.45
CA VAL A 52 9.78 12.87 7.02
C VAL A 52 11.01 13.74 6.78
N ASN A 53 11.14 14.85 7.51
CA ASN A 53 12.30 15.74 7.39
C ASN A 53 13.59 15.11 7.94
N GLU A 54 13.49 14.34 9.03
CA GLU A 54 14.64 13.60 9.56
C GLU A 54 15.13 12.54 8.57
N MET A 55 14.23 11.83 7.90
CA MET A 55 14.58 10.84 6.88
C MET A 55 15.18 11.48 5.64
N HIS A 56 14.70 12.64 5.22
CA HIS A 56 15.33 13.43 4.14
C HIS A 56 16.79 13.75 4.47
N ARG A 57 17.07 14.21 5.69
CA ARG A 57 18.43 14.51 6.15
C ARG A 57 19.32 13.25 6.21
N ALA A 58 18.74 12.10 6.50
CA ALA A 58 19.44 10.82 6.60
C ALA A 58 19.61 10.09 5.25
N GLY A 59 19.07 10.63 4.14
CA GLY A 59 19.09 9.98 2.82
C GLY A 59 18.26 8.68 2.76
N ILE A 60 17.32 8.49 3.70
CA ILE A 60 16.51 7.29 3.80
C ILE A 60 15.25 7.44 2.91
N ARG A 61 14.70 6.34 2.49
CA ARG A 61 13.53 6.14 1.61
C ARG A 61 12.28 6.94 2.03
N VAL A 62 12.34 8.25 1.90
CA VAL A 62 11.31 9.21 2.34
C VAL A 62 9.94 8.88 1.76
N TYR A 63 9.89 8.56 0.48
CA TYR A 63 8.62 8.27 -0.20
C TYR A 63 7.96 6.98 0.28
N THR A 64 8.72 6.01 0.81
CA THR A 64 8.17 4.82 1.46
C THR A 64 7.39 5.20 2.72
N VAL A 65 7.92 6.12 3.54
CA VAL A 65 7.24 6.58 4.76
C VAL A 65 6.05 7.48 4.43
N LEU A 66 6.16 8.32 3.42
CA LEU A 66 5.03 9.12 2.93
C LEU A 66 3.90 8.22 2.43
N ALA A 67 4.23 7.17 1.67
CA ALA A 67 3.25 6.18 1.22
C ALA A 67 2.55 5.47 2.41
N LEU A 68 3.32 5.08 3.42
CA LEU A 68 2.77 4.47 4.65
C LEU A 68 1.81 5.42 5.38
N GLY A 69 2.20 6.69 5.55
CA GLY A 69 1.34 7.72 6.13
C GLY A 69 0.04 7.90 5.34
N LYS A 70 0.12 7.90 4.01
CA LYS A 70 -1.05 7.98 3.13
C LYS A 70 -1.95 6.75 3.24
N LEU A 71 -1.42 5.53 3.39
CA LEU A 71 -2.23 4.34 3.63
C LEU A 71 -2.99 4.42 4.97
N PHE A 72 -2.38 4.90 6.03
CA PHE A 72 -3.11 5.17 7.28
C PHE A 72 -4.18 6.25 7.11
N ARG A 73 -3.91 7.28 6.30
CA ARG A 73 -4.93 8.29 5.97
C ARG A 73 -6.08 7.70 5.16
N TYR A 74 -5.80 6.78 4.24
CA TYR A 74 -6.84 6.06 3.50
C TYR A 74 -7.73 5.23 4.45
N LEU A 75 -7.14 4.45 5.36
CA LEU A 75 -7.90 3.68 6.37
C LEU A 75 -8.80 4.57 7.23
N ASP A 76 -8.44 5.83 7.43
CA ASP A 76 -9.24 6.78 8.22
C ASP A 76 -10.41 7.37 7.44
N ALA A 77 -10.20 7.75 6.18
CA ALA A 77 -11.12 8.55 5.38
C ALA A 77 -11.80 7.79 4.24
N LEU A 78 -11.25 6.66 3.80
CA LEU A 78 -11.66 5.87 2.64
C LEU A 78 -11.74 6.68 1.32
N ASP A 79 -10.95 7.75 1.21
CA ASP A 79 -10.86 8.55 -0.01
C ASP A 79 -9.92 7.86 -1.01
N THR A 80 -10.51 7.38 -2.11
CA THR A 80 -9.79 6.63 -3.16
C THR A 80 -8.67 7.45 -3.81
N ASN A 81 -8.76 8.78 -3.85
CA ASN A 81 -7.69 9.62 -4.39
C ASN A 81 -6.38 9.46 -3.60
N ILE A 82 -6.46 9.14 -2.31
CA ILE A 82 -5.29 8.89 -1.49
C ILE A 82 -4.50 7.68 -1.99
N LEU A 83 -5.15 6.66 -2.57
CA LEU A 83 -4.46 5.49 -3.12
C LEU A 83 -3.65 5.85 -4.38
N TYR A 84 -4.13 6.78 -5.22
CA TYR A 84 -3.34 7.31 -6.33
C TYR A 84 -2.12 8.10 -5.83
N ASP A 85 -2.28 8.86 -4.75
CA ASP A 85 -1.15 9.54 -4.09
C ASP A 85 -0.13 8.55 -3.51
N VAL A 86 -0.58 7.40 -3.00
CA VAL A 86 0.33 6.31 -2.58
C VAL A 86 1.12 5.80 -3.76
N LEU A 87 0.47 5.51 -4.90
CA LEU A 87 1.16 5.06 -6.12
C LEU A 87 2.19 6.09 -6.59
N ASP A 88 1.89 7.38 -6.56
CA ASP A 88 2.85 8.43 -6.93
C ASP A 88 4.10 8.39 -6.06
N CYS A 89 3.95 8.21 -4.75
CA CYS A 89 5.07 8.00 -3.83
C CYS A 89 5.89 6.74 -4.18
N LEU A 90 5.22 5.62 -4.48
CA LEU A 90 5.89 4.36 -4.80
C LEU A 90 6.64 4.44 -6.13
N VAL A 91 6.06 5.06 -7.15
CA VAL A 91 6.71 5.31 -8.46
C VAL A 91 7.97 6.16 -8.27
N HIS A 92 7.88 7.22 -7.47
CA HIS A 92 9.02 8.07 -7.18
C HIS A 92 10.14 7.33 -6.43
N GLN A 93 9.79 6.59 -5.36
CA GLN A 93 10.76 5.80 -4.62
C GLN A 93 11.43 4.74 -5.49
N ASN A 94 10.67 4.06 -6.34
CA ASN A 94 11.19 3.05 -7.25
C ASN A 94 12.18 3.67 -8.26
N PHE A 95 11.85 4.84 -8.79
CA PHE A 95 12.75 5.59 -9.67
C PHE A 95 14.08 5.92 -8.97
N ILE A 96 14.04 6.42 -7.72
CA ILE A 96 15.25 6.75 -6.95
C ILE A 96 16.11 5.50 -6.72
N ILE A 97 15.52 4.37 -6.42
CA ILE A 97 16.27 3.11 -6.20
C ILE A 97 17.02 2.68 -7.48
N HIS A 98 16.43 2.88 -8.65
CA HIS A 98 17.03 2.51 -9.94
C HIS A 98 18.03 3.56 -10.46
N ASN A 99 18.00 4.78 -9.94
CA ASN A 99 18.79 5.91 -10.40
C ASN A 99 19.53 6.56 -9.21
N SER A 100 20.52 5.84 -8.64
CA SER A 100 21.22 6.23 -7.42
C SER A 100 21.92 7.59 -7.48
N ASP A 101 22.26 8.07 -8.68
CA ASP A 101 22.90 9.37 -8.91
C ASP A 101 21.90 10.53 -9.04
N TYR A 102 20.60 10.22 -8.94
CA TYR A 102 19.55 11.22 -9.02
C TYR A 102 19.49 12.06 -7.74
N ILE A 103 19.58 13.38 -7.91
CA ILE A 103 19.39 14.33 -6.83
C ILE A 103 17.89 14.67 -6.77
N ASP A 104 17.24 14.22 -5.72
CA ASP A 104 15.82 14.44 -5.51
C ASP A 104 15.52 15.88 -5.09
N THR A 105 14.84 16.62 -5.98
CA THR A 105 14.28 17.95 -5.69
C THR A 105 12.86 17.99 -6.25
N GLU A 106 11.96 18.75 -5.62
CA GLU A 106 10.58 18.92 -6.14
C GLU A 106 10.55 19.41 -7.60
N GLU A 107 11.57 20.17 -8.02
CA GLU A 107 11.66 20.68 -9.38
C GLU A 107 12.07 19.60 -10.39
N ASN A 108 12.84 18.62 -9.98
CA ASN A 108 13.35 17.55 -10.85
C ASN A 108 12.31 16.46 -11.11
N TRP A 109 11.38 16.20 -10.16
CA TRP A 109 10.35 15.16 -10.32
C TRP A 109 9.15 15.67 -11.11
N LYS A 110 9.35 16.01 -12.40
CA LYS A 110 8.30 16.49 -13.31
C LYS A 110 8.51 15.92 -14.72
N GLY A 111 7.44 15.90 -15.50
CA GLY A 111 7.49 15.61 -16.92
C GLY A 111 8.12 14.25 -17.24
N MET A 112 9.26 14.26 -17.96
CA MET A 112 9.91 13.07 -18.45
C MET A 112 10.43 12.14 -17.34
N LEU A 113 10.87 12.67 -16.19
CA LEU A 113 11.35 11.84 -15.08
C LEU A 113 10.20 11.07 -14.43
N LYS A 114 9.05 11.70 -14.24
CA LYS A 114 7.86 11.01 -13.73
C LYS A 114 7.39 9.93 -14.69
N LEU A 115 7.42 10.20 -16.01
CA LEU A 115 7.10 9.20 -17.04
C LEU A 115 8.10 8.03 -17.02
N HIS A 116 9.39 8.32 -16.87
CA HIS A 116 10.43 7.30 -16.74
C HIS A 116 10.19 6.41 -15.51
N GLY A 117 9.93 7.01 -14.34
CA GLY A 117 9.62 6.27 -13.11
C GLY A 117 8.37 5.40 -13.25
N PHE A 118 7.33 5.92 -13.91
CA PHE A 118 6.13 5.14 -14.22
C PHE A 118 6.43 3.95 -15.13
N ALA A 119 7.21 4.15 -16.21
CA ALA A 119 7.59 3.07 -17.11
C ALA A 119 8.42 1.98 -16.39
N GLN A 120 9.37 2.39 -15.52
CA GLN A 120 10.13 1.46 -14.69
C GLN A 120 9.22 0.67 -13.76
N MET A 121 8.29 1.33 -13.07
CA MET A 121 7.31 0.66 -12.20
C MET A 121 6.46 -0.35 -12.98
N CYS A 122 6.04 -0.05 -14.20
CA CYS A 122 5.29 -0.97 -15.05
C CYS A 122 6.10 -2.24 -15.38
N MET A 123 7.40 -2.09 -15.69
CA MET A 123 8.28 -3.24 -15.97
C MET A 123 8.45 -4.12 -14.73
N ASP A 124 8.68 -3.52 -13.57
CA ASP A 124 8.85 -4.26 -12.31
C ASP A 124 7.55 -4.95 -11.88
N LEU A 125 6.41 -4.26 -11.99
CA LEU A 125 5.09 -4.85 -11.75
C LEU A 125 4.81 -6.02 -12.70
N SER A 126 5.22 -5.94 -13.97
CA SER A 126 4.99 -7.02 -14.94
C SER A 126 5.63 -8.34 -14.49
N VAL A 127 6.81 -8.28 -13.87
CA VAL A 127 7.49 -9.44 -13.28
C VAL A 127 6.69 -9.97 -12.09
N HIS A 128 6.20 -9.07 -11.22
CA HIS A 128 5.39 -9.45 -10.06
C HIS A 128 4.07 -10.12 -10.49
N TYR A 129 3.37 -9.58 -11.48
CA TYR A 129 2.16 -10.19 -12.07
C TYR A 129 2.43 -11.56 -12.68
N LYS A 130 3.55 -11.74 -13.42
CA LYS A 130 3.96 -13.04 -13.95
C LYS A 130 4.14 -14.08 -12.82
N ASN A 131 4.81 -13.71 -11.74
CA ASN A 131 5.01 -14.60 -10.59
C ASN A 131 3.68 -14.94 -9.91
N GLY A 132 2.79 -13.97 -9.77
CA GLY A 132 1.43 -14.19 -9.28
C GLY A 132 0.62 -15.13 -10.15
N ALA A 133 0.72 -15.03 -11.48
CA ALA A 133 0.04 -15.91 -12.43
C ALA A 133 0.52 -17.37 -12.30
N LEU A 134 1.81 -17.59 -12.07
CA LEU A 134 2.36 -18.93 -11.81
C LEU A 134 1.83 -19.53 -10.50
N LYS A 135 1.57 -18.69 -9.49
CA LYS A 135 1.11 -19.12 -8.17
C LYS A 135 -0.40 -19.35 -8.09
N TYR A 136 -1.20 -18.44 -8.66
CA TYR A 136 -2.66 -18.39 -8.46
C TYR A 136 -3.48 -18.64 -9.74
N ALA A 137 -2.92 -18.66 -10.88
CA ALA A 137 -3.44 -18.61 -12.24
C ALA A 137 -3.46 -17.19 -12.82
N GLU A 138 -3.45 -17.12 -14.17
CA GLU A 138 -3.53 -15.86 -14.89
C GLU A 138 -4.80 -15.08 -14.52
N ARG A 139 -4.65 -13.77 -14.35
CA ARG A 139 -5.74 -12.83 -14.11
C ARG A 139 -6.57 -13.13 -12.84
N ASN A 140 -6.04 -13.92 -11.89
CA ASN A 140 -6.72 -14.22 -10.63
C ASN A 140 -7.13 -12.96 -9.86
N TRP A 141 -6.28 -11.91 -9.88
CA TRP A 141 -6.53 -10.63 -9.21
C TRP A 141 -7.75 -9.87 -9.77
N GLU A 142 -8.10 -10.09 -11.05
CA GLU A 142 -9.25 -9.44 -11.70
C GLU A 142 -10.60 -9.90 -11.16
N LYS A 143 -10.63 -10.99 -10.44
CA LYS A 143 -11.85 -11.48 -9.78
C LYS A 143 -12.26 -10.64 -8.57
N GLY A 144 -11.38 -9.76 -8.09
CA GLY A 144 -11.56 -8.93 -6.91
C GLY A 144 -11.31 -9.68 -5.60
N LEU A 145 -10.78 -8.95 -4.63
CA LEU A 145 -10.57 -9.40 -3.25
C LEU A 145 -11.15 -8.34 -2.31
N PRO A 146 -11.50 -8.68 -1.05
CA PRO A 146 -11.88 -7.70 -0.06
C PRO A 146 -10.82 -6.61 0.09
N ILE A 147 -11.23 -5.34 0.17
CA ILE A 147 -10.30 -4.20 0.19
C ILE A 147 -9.36 -4.25 1.38
N HIS A 148 -9.85 -4.71 2.56
CA HIS A 148 -8.98 -4.89 3.73
C HIS A 148 -7.74 -5.74 3.44
N SER A 149 -7.87 -6.79 2.60
CA SER A 149 -6.77 -7.71 2.28
C SER A 149 -5.65 -7.03 1.49
N PHE A 150 -6.01 -6.13 0.57
CA PHE A 150 -5.02 -5.34 -0.17
C PHE A 150 -4.32 -4.33 0.74
N ILE A 151 -5.09 -3.58 1.53
CA ILE A 151 -4.55 -2.51 2.37
C ILE A 151 -3.68 -3.07 3.50
N ASP A 152 -4.12 -4.15 4.16
CA ASP A 152 -3.32 -4.87 5.15
C ASP A 152 -1.96 -5.29 4.58
N SER A 153 -1.96 -5.92 3.40
CA SER A 153 -0.72 -6.34 2.75
C SER A 153 0.15 -5.17 2.28
N ALA A 154 -0.45 -4.10 1.73
CA ALA A 154 0.29 -2.92 1.32
C ALA A 154 1.05 -2.30 2.51
N ILE A 155 0.40 -2.13 3.65
CA ILE A 155 1.03 -1.61 4.88
C ILE A 155 2.16 -2.53 5.34
N ARG A 156 1.93 -3.84 5.36
CA ARG A 156 2.93 -4.84 5.77
C ARG A 156 4.17 -4.80 4.87
N HIS A 157 3.99 -4.71 3.55
CA HIS A 157 5.11 -4.59 2.62
C HIS A 157 5.90 -3.30 2.82
N LEU A 158 5.25 -2.16 3.06
CA LEU A 158 5.97 -0.92 3.37
C LEU A 158 6.74 -1.00 4.70
N CYS A 159 6.17 -1.63 5.72
CA CYS A 159 6.87 -1.87 6.98
C CYS A 159 8.11 -2.75 6.76
N LYS A 160 8.01 -3.84 5.99
CA LYS A 160 9.15 -4.70 5.64
C LYS A 160 10.21 -3.95 4.82
N GLU A 161 9.80 -3.10 3.87
CA GLU A 161 10.70 -2.26 3.09
C GLU A 161 11.49 -1.29 3.99
N ILE A 162 10.82 -0.64 4.94
CA ILE A 162 11.45 0.26 5.93
C ILE A 162 12.43 -0.52 6.83
N LEU A 163 12.08 -1.74 7.23
CA LEU A 163 12.93 -2.61 8.04
C LEU A 163 14.09 -3.23 7.26
N GLY A 164 14.15 -3.02 5.94
CA GLY A 164 15.21 -3.54 5.07
C GLY A 164 15.13 -5.05 4.83
N TRP A 165 13.94 -5.64 4.89
CA TRP A 165 13.74 -7.05 4.53
C TRP A 165 13.90 -7.23 3.01
N THR A 166 14.43 -8.38 2.60
CA THR A 166 14.80 -8.67 1.20
C THR A 166 14.26 -10.02 0.71
N ASP A 167 13.27 -10.57 1.42
CA ASP A 167 12.61 -11.82 1.04
C ASP A 167 11.81 -11.70 -0.27
N GLU A 168 11.36 -10.49 -0.60
CA GLU A 168 10.74 -10.15 -1.88
C GLU A 168 10.91 -8.64 -2.19
N PRO A 169 10.62 -8.16 -3.41
CA PRO A 169 10.62 -6.73 -3.74
C PRO A 169 9.40 -6.02 -3.12
N HIS A 170 9.48 -5.67 -1.84
CA HIS A 170 8.36 -5.17 -1.05
C HIS A 170 7.71 -3.90 -1.61
N LEU A 171 8.49 -2.98 -2.18
CA LEU A 171 7.95 -1.77 -2.81
C LEU A 171 6.99 -2.11 -3.96
N ILE A 172 7.40 -3.08 -4.79
CA ILE A 172 6.61 -3.55 -5.95
C ILE A 172 5.38 -4.34 -5.48
N ALA A 173 5.54 -5.18 -4.46
CA ALA A 173 4.43 -5.91 -3.86
C ALA A 173 3.39 -4.95 -3.23
N CYS A 174 3.84 -3.85 -2.60
CA CYS A 174 2.95 -2.78 -2.14
C CYS A 174 2.21 -2.14 -3.31
N ALA A 175 2.91 -1.74 -4.38
CA ALA A 175 2.29 -1.13 -5.56
C ALA A 175 1.25 -2.06 -6.19
N TRP A 176 1.53 -3.37 -6.28
CA TRP A 176 0.58 -4.37 -6.74
C TRP A 176 -0.70 -4.39 -5.90
N ASN A 177 -0.57 -4.36 -4.58
CA ASN A 177 -1.72 -4.34 -3.67
C ASN A 177 -2.56 -3.06 -3.84
N VAL A 178 -1.91 -1.90 -4.00
CA VAL A 178 -2.63 -0.62 -4.21
C VAL A 178 -3.35 -0.60 -5.56
N VAL A 179 -2.71 -1.08 -6.64
CA VAL A 179 -3.35 -1.22 -7.96
C VAL A 179 -4.53 -2.19 -7.89
N GLY A 180 -4.39 -3.33 -7.20
CA GLY A 180 -5.45 -4.29 -6.99
C GLY A 180 -6.64 -3.72 -6.21
N ALA A 181 -6.37 -2.91 -5.17
CA ALA A 181 -7.41 -2.21 -4.42
C ALA A 181 -8.17 -1.21 -5.30
N LEU A 182 -7.46 -0.38 -6.07
CA LEU A 182 -8.07 0.59 -6.99
C LEU A 182 -8.95 -0.11 -8.03
N TYR A 183 -8.42 -1.14 -8.70
CA TYR A 183 -9.19 -1.93 -9.66
C TYR A 183 -10.46 -2.53 -9.03
N THR A 184 -10.33 -3.10 -7.82
CA THR A 184 -11.46 -3.70 -7.12
C THR A 184 -12.50 -2.66 -6.72
N LEU A 185 -12.10 -1.49 -6.24
CA LEU A 185 -13.02 -0.39 -5.91
C LEU A 185 -13.81 0.11 -7.13
N GLU A 186 -13.18 0.15 -8.30
CA GLU A 186 -13.84 0.55 -9.54
C GLU A 186 -14.78 -0.53 -10.09
N THR A 187 -14.35 -1.80 -10.03
CA THR A 187 -15.06 -2.91 -10.69
C THR A 187 -16.07 -3.58 -9.76
N TYR A 188 -15.74 -3.70 -8.47
CA TYR A 188 -16.48 -4.42 -7.44
C TYR A 188 -16.63 -3.58 -6.15
N PRO A 189 -17.29 -2.41 -6.20
CA PRO A 189 -17.36 -1.49 -5.05
C PRO A 189 -17.98 -2.11 -3.79
N TRP A 190 -18.76 -3.17 -3.93
CA TRP A 190 -19.33 -3.92 -2.79
C TRP A 190 -18.31 -4.74 -1.99
N LEU A 191 -17.07 -4.91 -2.50
CA LEU A 191 -15.96 -5.52 -1.78
C LEU A 191 -15.22 -4.54 -0.86
N GLN A 192 -15.68 -3.28 -0.78
CA GLN A 192 -15.24 -2.31 0.21
C GLN A 192 -15.79 -2.69 1.59
N ASP A 193 -14.98 -3.35 2.38
CA ASP A 193 -15.33 -3.90 3.69
C ASP A 193 -14.64 -3.19 4.87
N LEU A 194 -13.86 -2.14 4.60
CA LEU A 194 -13.24 -1.31 5.63
C LEU A 194 -14.24 -0.32 6.23
N PRO A 195 -14.26 -0.14 7.56
CA PRO A 195 -15.11 0.84 8.21
C PRO A 195 -14.57 2.26 8.02
N ASN A 196 -15.43 3.23 7.70
CA ASN A 196 -15.06 4.64 7.68
C ASN A 196 -14.87 5.15 9.12
N GLN A 197 -13.62 5.16 9.58
CA GLN A 197 -13.27 5.56 10.95
C GLN A 197 -13.51 7.05 11.20
N LYS A 198 -13.38 7.90 10.18
CA LYS A 198 -13.61 9.34 10.27
C LYS A 198 -15.10 9.64 10.52
N GLU A 199 -15.99 9.05 9.75
CA GLU A 199 -17.44 9.22 9.93
C GLU A 199 -17.88 8.78 11.32
N LYS A 200 -17.45 7.59 11.78
CA LYS A 200 -17.75 7.10 13.12
C LYS A 200 -17.31 8.06 14.23
N ARG A 201 -16.15 8.72 14.08
CA ARG A 201 -15.70 9.70 15.07
C ARG A 201 -16.52 10.99 15.04
N GLU A 202 -16.97 11.41 13.87
CA GLU A 202 -17.82 12.61 13.72
C GLU A 202 -19.22 12.36 14.29
N GLU A 203 -19.81 11.20 14.02
CA GLU A 203 -21.10 10.78 14.59
C GLU A 203 -21.06 10.75 16.12
N ASN A 204 -20.01 10.15 16.72
CA ASN A 204 -19.84 10.09 18.17
C ASN A 204 -19.68 11.48 18.80
N LYS A 205 -19.00 12.42 18.12
CA LYS A 205 -18.87 13.80 18.61
C LYS A 205 -20.20 14.54 18.60
N ASN A 206 -20.99 14.35 17.54
CA ASN A 206 -22.31 14.99 17.40
C ASN A 206 -23.33 14.41 18.38
N GLY A 207 -23.32 13.08 18.59
CA GLY A 207 -24.15 12.43 19.62
C GLY A 207 -23.88 12.96 21.04
N ASN A 208 -22.61 13.02 21.43
CA ASN A 208 -22.19 13.53 22.72
C ASN A 208 -22.52 15.04 22.93
N LYS A 209 -22.57 15.82 21.83
CA LYS A 209 -22.96 17.23 21.88
C LYS A 209 -24.48 17.39 22.11
N ALA A 210 -25.28 16.59 21.40
CA ALA A 210 -26.74 16.60 21.56
C ALA A 210 -27.18 16.18 22.97
N GLU A 211 -26.52 15.19 23.58
CA GLU A 211 -26.80 14.77 24.96
C GLU A 211 -26.46 15.85 26.00
N LYS A 212 -25.40 16.63 25.75
CA LYS A 212 -25.01 17.74 26.69
C LYS A 212 -25.91 18.97 26.54
N GLU A 213 -26.57 19.17 25.42
CA GLU A 213 -27.52 20.28 25.22
C GLU A 213 -28.93 19.97 25.77
N GLN A 214 -29.19 18.71 26.12
CA GLN A 214 -30.46 18.27 26.72
C GLN A 214 -30.41 18.17 28.29
N GLN A 215 -29.25 18.37 28.89
CA GLN A 215 -29.04 18.44 30.35
C GLN A 215 -28.90 19.87 30.84
#